data_18cefba34b65fcb7dc6a509c3096e7f2
#
_entry.id   18cefba34b65fcb7dc6a509c3096e7f2
#
_cell.length_a   1.000
_cell.length_b   1.000
_cell.length_c   1.000
_cell.angle_alpha   90.00
_cell.angle_beta   90.00
_cell.angle_gamma   90.00
#
_symmetry.space_group_name_H-M   'P 1'
#
loop_
_entity.id
_entity.type
_entity.pdbx_description
1 polymer ?
#
loop_
_entity_poly.entity_id
_entity_poly.type
_entity_poly.pdbx_seq_one_letter_code
_entity_poly.pdbx_strand_id
1 'polypeptide(L)'
;MMAEKPENSLEKETGRLEAFSDGVFAVAITLLVIDLKVPTLKGPVTSQQLAEQLFSQWPSYVAFLISFATILIMWVNHHNMFKLVHKSDTTFLFANGFLLLLVTAVPFPTALVSEYLTSSAAVIACVVYCGLFAIINIAYNLLWWSAVNHHLLKPNVSHFIIRARTRSYLLGFPSYLLALVIAFWSPFVSITICALLWIFWSIASYEKTPMRLHQQDE
;
A
#
# COMPACT_ATOMS: atom_id res chain seq x y z
N MET A 1 -25.75 -10.68 -30.93
CA MET A 1 -26.33 -11.33 -29.74
C MET A 1 -25.15 -11.82 -28.90
N MET A 2 -24.61 -10.97 -28.01
CA MET A 2 -23.56 -11.37 -27.08
C MET A 2 -24.21 -12.18 -25.97
N ALA A 3 -23.84 -13.46 -25.86
CA ALA A 3 -24.28 -14.31 -24.77
C ALA A 3 -23.79 -13.71 -23.46
N GLU A 4 -24.71 -13.35 -22.57
CA GLU A 4 -24.41 -12.91 -21.20
C GLU A 4 -23.64 -14.04 -20.52
N LYS A 5 -22.39 -13.75 -20.16
CA LYS A 5 -21.54 -14.72 -19.45
C LYS A 5 -22.23 -15.03 -18.11
N PRO A 6 -22.43 -16.31 -17.75
CA PRO A 6 -23.14 -16.62 -16.52
C PRO A 6 -22.43 -16.00 -15.31
N GLU A 7 -23.20 -15.46 -14.37
CA GLU A 7 -22.76 -14.70 -13.18
C GLU A 7 -21.61 -15.38 -12.43
N ASN A 8 -21.66 -16.69 -12.32
CA ASN A 8 -20.64 -17.53 -11.70
C ASN A 8 -19.26 -17.48 -12.43
N SER A 9 -19.22 -17.16 -13.73
CA SER A 9 -17.97 -17.02 -14.48
C SER A 9 -17.29 -15.67 -14.26
N LEU A 10 -18.06 -14.61 -14.01
CA LEU A 10 -17.56 -13.26 -13.74
C LEU A 10 -16.94 -13.17 -12.33
N GLU A 11 -17.60 -13.75 -11.34
CA GLU A 11 -17.05 -13.85 -9.97
C GLU A 11 -15.76 -14.67 -9.92
N LYS A 12 -15.70 -15.76 -10.70
CA LYS A 12 -14.49 -16.58 -10.80
C LYS A 12 -13.33 -15.83 -11.44
N GLU A 13 -13.59 -14.97 -12.41
CA GLU A 13 -12.57 -14.13 -13.07
C GLU A 13 -12.02 -13.06 -12.12
N THR A 14 -12.89 -12.38 -11.36
CA THR A 14 -12.51 -11.40 -10.32
C THR A 14 -11.73 -12.08 -9.20
N GLY A 15 -12.11 -13.26 -8.74
CA GLY A 15 -11.39 -14.01 -7.72
C GLY A 15 -9.98 -14.44 -8.15
N ARG A 16 -9.78 -14.77 -9.43
CA ARG A 16 -8.44 -15.07 -9.97
C ARG A 16 -7.54 -13.82 -9.99
N LEU A 17 -8.10 -12.66 -10.33
CA LEU A 17 -7.39 -11.40 -10.32
C LEU A 17 -6.98 -11.00 -8.88
N GLU A 18 -7.88 -11.18 -7.91
CA GLU A 18 -7.62 -10.96 -6.50
C GLU A 18 -6.48 -11.87 -6.00
N ALA A 19 -6.56 -13.18 -6.27
CA ALA A 19 -5.52 -14.14 -5.88
C ALA A 19 -4.14 -13.82 -6.50
N PHE A 20 -4.11 -13.38 -7.75
CA PHE A 20 -2.88 -12.92 -8.40
C PHE A 20 -2.30 -11.68 -7.68
N SER A 21 -3.16 -10.71 -7.38
CA SER A 21 -2.78 -9.49 -6.66
C SER A 21 -2.24 -9.80 -5.25
N ASP A 22 -2.90 -10.70 -4.52
CA ASP A 22 -2.47 -11.15 -3.19
C ASP A 22 -1.07 -11.76 -3.23
N GLY A 23 -0.77 -12.55 -4.26
CA GLY A 23 0.57 -13.10 -4.50
C GLY A 23 1.62 -12.00 -4.70
N VAL A 24 1.31 -10.96 -5.47
CA VAL A 24 2.22 -9.82 -5.70
C VAL A 24 2.47 -9.04 -4.41
N PHE A 25 1.43 -8.74 -3.63
CA PHE A 25 1.58 -8.09 -2.32
C PHE A 25 2.43 -8.92 -1.36
N ALA A 26 2.22 -10.25 -1.31
CA ALA A 26 3.01 -11.14 -0.45
C ALA A 26 4.49 -11.13 -0.83
N VAL A 27 4.82 -11.15 -2.13
CA VAL A 27 6.21 -11.05 -2.61
C VAL A 27 6.80 -9.68 -2.26
N ALA A 28 6.08 -8.58 -2.48
CA ALA A 28 6.56 -7.24 -2.16
C ALA A 28 6.90 -7.08 -0.67
N ILE A 29 6.05 -7.58 0.22
CA ILE A 29 6.30 -7.56 1.68
C ILE A 29 7.55 -8.39 2.04
N THR A 30 7.69 -9.58 1.48
CA THR A 30 8.82 -10.46 1.82
C THR A 30 10.15 -9.95 1.29
N LEU A 31 10.16 -9.23 0.17
CA LEU A 31 11.37 -8.62 -0.38
C LEU A 31 11.96 -7.53 0.53
N LEU A 32 11.15 -6.88 1.36
CA LEU A 32 11.63 -5.85 2.28
C LEU A 32 12.69 -6.37 3.27
N VAL A 33 12.64 -7.65 3.64
CA VAL A 33 13.61 -8.23 4.60
C VAL A 33 15.03 -8.29 4.05
N ILE A 34 15.19 -8.27 2.73
CA ILE A 34 16.51 -8.35 2.08
C ILE A 34 17.36 -7.11 2.38
N ASP A 35 16.73 -5.98 2.71
CA ASP A 35 17.41 -4.73 3.06
C ASP A 35 17.95 -4.74 4.51
N LEU A 36 17.55 -5.72 5.34
CA LEU A 36 18.10 -5.93 6.68
C LEU A 36 19.42 -6.71 6.58
N LYS A 37 20.52 -5.98 6.39
CA LYS A 37 21.84 -6.58 6.19
C LYS A 37 22.46 -7.03 7.52
N VAL A 38 23.11 -8.19 7.52
CA VAL A 38 23.95 -8.63 8.63
C VAL A 38 25.20 -7.74 8.66
N PRO A 39 25.56 -7.13 9.82
CA PRO A 39 26.78 -6.35 9.94
C PRO A 39 28.02 -7.14 9.59
N THR A 40 28.87 -6.60 8.73
CA THR A 40 30.17 -7.22 8.38
C THR A 40 31.30 -6.52 9.14
N LEU A 41 31.79 -7.16 10.20
CA LEU A 41 32.90 -6.68 11.02
C LEU A 41 34.20 -7.37 10.55
N LYS A 42 35.33 -6.63 10.57
CA LYS A 42 36.64 -7.15 10.19
C LYS A 42 37.45 -7.50 11.43
N GLY A 43 38.13 -8.68 11.39
CA GLY A 43 39.00 -9.17 12.48
C GLY A 43 38.24 -9.87 13.61
N PRO A 44 38.86 -10.08 14.77
CA PRO A 44 38.21 -10.67 15.94
C PRO A 44 37.07 -9.76 16.42
N VAL A 45 35.85 -10.29 16.50
CA VAL A 45 34.62 -9.55 16.82
C VAL A 45 34.22 -9.82 18.26
N THR A 46 34.01 -8.77 19.03
CA THR A 46 33.42 -8.84 20.38
C THR A 46 31.89 -8.69 20.33
N SER A 47 31.20 -9.23 21.34
CA SER A 47 29.73 -9.06 21.48
C SER A 47 29.31 -7.59 21.54
N GLN A 48 30.14 -6.75 22.16
CA GLN A 48 29.86 -5.31 22.26
C GLN A 48 29.91 -4.65 20.88
N GLN A 49 30.94 -4.91 20.07
CA GLN A 49 31.07 -4.38 18.71
C GLN A 49 29.91 -4.80 17.83
N LEU A 50 29.46 -6.07 17.93
CA LEU A 50 28.30 -6.54 17.19
C LEU A 50 27.03 -5.81 17.63
N ALA A 51 26.83 -5.63 18.96
CA ALA A 51 25.68 -4.90 19.48
C ALA A 51 25.64 -3.45 18.99
N GLU A 52 26.77 -2.73 19.05
CA GLU A 52 26.88 -1.35 18.56
C GLU A 52 26.55 -1.25 17.08
N GLN A 53 27.03 -2.18 16.25
CA GLN A 53 26.70 -2.22 14.82
C GLN A 53 25.23 -2.54 14.55
N LEU A 54 24.61 -3.44 15.29
CA LEU A 54 23.17 -3.71 15.18
C LEU A 54 22.36 -2.46 15.58
N PHE A 55 22.70 -1.79 16.66
CA PHE A 55 22.02 -0.55 17.05
C PHE A 55 22.21 0.59 16.05
N SER A 56 23.37 0.69 15.39
CA SER A 56 23.60 1.72 14.36
C SER A 56 22.73 1.55 13.12
N GLN A 57 22.21 0.33 12.86
CA GLN A 57 21.31 0.04 11.75
C GLN A 57 19.82 0.38 12.04
N TRP A 58 19.51 1.13 13.10
CA TRP A 58 18.15 1.51 13.44
C TRP A 58 17.36 2.13 12.27
N PRO A 59 17.95 2.93 11.33
CA PRO A 59 17.20 3.44 10.20
C PRO A 59 16.64 2.33 9.30
N SER A 60 17.40 1.23 9.10
CA SER A 60 16.96 0.08 8.32
C SER A 60 15.78 -0.63 8.98
N TYR A 61 15.79 -0.80 10.29
CA TYR A 61 14.67 -1.39 11.03
C TYR A 61 13.41 -0.54 10.95
N VAL A 62 13.57 0.78 11.11
CA VAL A 62 12.44 1.74 11.00
C VAL A 62 11.88 1.73 9.57
N ALA A 63 12.72 1.84 8.55
CA ALA A 63 12.30 1.80 7.15
C ALA A 63 11.57 0.50 6.81
N PHE A 64 12.11 -0.66 7.26
CA PHE A 64 11.46 -1.96 7.10
C PHE A 64 10.08 -2.01 7.75
N LEU A 65 9.96 -1.64 9.03
CA LEU A 65 8.70 -1.70 9.77
C LEU A 65 7.63 -0.79 9.17
N ILE A 66 8.00 0.45 8.80
CA ILE A 66 7.08 1.41 8.17
C ILE A 66 6.60 0.87 6.82
N SER A 67 7.52 0.38 5.97
CA SER A 67 7.17 -0.11 4.64
C SER A 67 6.36 -1.40 4.69
N PHE A 68 6.71 -2.31 5.60
CA PHE A 68 5.92 -3.54 5.85
C PHE A 68 4.48 -3.20 6.25
N ALA A 69 4.32 -2.34 7.26
CA ALA A 69 3.00 -1.91 7.72
C ALA A 69 2.22 -1.21 6.59
N THR A 70 2.89 -0.38 5.80
CA THR A 70 2.27 0.33 4.68
C THR A 70 1.77 -0.63 3.60
N ILE A 71 2.61 -1.59 3.15
CA ILE A 71 2.19 -2.59 2.14
C ILE A 71 1.06 -3.47 2.69
N LEU A 72 1.14 -3.88 3.97
CA LEU A 72 0.08 -4.66 4.60
C LEU A 72 -1.27 -3.91 4.59
N ILE A 73 -1.27 -2.63 4.92
CA ILE A 73 -2.47 -1.79 4.88
C ILE A 73 -2.96 -1.58 3.45
N MET A 74 -2.04 -1.41 2.50
CA MET A 74 -2.39 -1.37 1.08
C MET A 74 -3.09 -2.65 0.66
N TRP A 75 -2.56 -3.82 1.02
CA TRP A 75 -3.20 -5.10 0.76
C TRP A 75 -4.60 -5.18 1.38
N VAL A 76 -4.78 -4.81 2.64
CA VAL A 76 -6.10 -4.79 3.30
C VAL A 76 -7.08 -3.87 2.55
N ASN A 77 -6.65 -2.69 2.11
CA ASN A 77 -7.49 -1.77 1.33
C ASN A 77 -7.85 -2.35 -0.03
N HIS A 78 -6.90 -3.00 -0.71
CA HIS A 78 -7.10 -3.68 -1.98
C HIS A 78 -8.13 -4.81 -1.83
N HIS A 79 -7.92 -5.72 -0.89
CA HIS A 79 -8.85 -6.82 -0.58
C HIS A 79 -10.26 -6.29 -0.26
N ASN A 80 -10.39 -5.24 0.57
CA ASN A 80 -11.67 -4.63 0.88
C ASN A 80 -12.32 -3.92 -0.32
N MET A 81 -11.53 -3.46 -1.30
CA MET A 81 -12.05 -2.94 -2.57
C MET A 81 -12.62 -4.08 -3.42
N PHE A 82 -11.88 -5.18 -3.56
CA PHE A 82 -12.29 -6.34 -4.37
C PHE A 82 -13.56 -7.00 -3.82
N LYS A 83 -13.81 -6.99 -2.52
CA LYS A 83 -15.09 -7.43 -1.94
C LYS A 83 -16.32 -6.68 -2.48
N LEU A 84 -16.14 -5.43 -2.93
CA LEU A 84 -17.20 -4.61 -3.50
C LEU A 84 -17.35 -4.80 -5.01
N VAL A 85 -16.33 -5.38 -5.68
CA VAL A 85 -16.31 -5.60 -7.13
C VAL A 85 -17.01 -6.91 -7.46
N HIS A 86 -17.88 -6.89 -8.48
CA HIS A 86 -18.61 -8.06 -8.97
C HIS A 86 -18.00 -8.62 -10.24
N LYS A 87 -17.51 -7.75 -11.12
CA LYS A 87 -16.93 -8.10 -12.42
C LYS A 87 -15.72 -7.23 -12.72
N SER A 88 -14.87 -7.68 -13.64
CA SER A 88 -13.70 -6.95 -14.11
C SER A 88 -13.78 -6.68 -15.60
N ASP A 89 -13.19 -5.59 -16.05
CA ASP A 89 -12.98 -5.28 -17.46
C ASP A 89 -11.50 -4.98 -17.74
N THR A 90 -11.16 -4.78 -18.99
CA THR A 90 -9.77 -4.52 -19.42
C THR A 90 -9.18 -3.28 -18.75
N THR A 91 -9.97 -2.20 -18.55
CA THR A 91 -9.51 -0.97 -17.90
C THR A 91 -9.17 -1.22 -16.44
N PHE A 92 -10.03 -1.94 -15.72
CA PHE A 92 -9.81 -2.32 -14.33
C PHE A 92 -8.58 -3.24 -14.18
N LEU A 93 -8.39 -4.19 -15.12
CA LEU A 93 -7.21 -5.06 -15.14
C LEU A 93 -5.92 -4.26 -15.30
N PHE A 94 -5.87 -3.30 -16.23
CA PHE A 94 -4.67 -2.45 -16.41
C PHE A 94 -4.45 -1.51 -15.22
N ALA A 95 -5.50 -0.92 -14.64
CA ALA A 95 -5.39 -0.08 -13.46
C ALA A 95 -4.85 -0.90 -12.26
N ASN A 96 -5.32 -2.13 -12.08
CA ASN A 96 -4.79 -3.04 -11.08
C ASN A 96 -3.32 -3.41 -11.36
N GLY A 97 -2.99 -3.76 -12.60
CA GLY A 97 -1.60 -4.05 -13.00
C GLY A 97 -0.66 -2.89 -12.75
N PHE A 98 -1.09 -1.64 -13.02
CA PHE A 98 -0.32 -0.43 -12.70
C PHE A 98 -0.10 -0.26 -11.20
N LEU A 99 -1.14 -0.48 -10.38
CA LEU A 99 -1.00 -0.48 -8.93
C LEU A 99 0.03 -1.53 -8.46
N LEU A 100 -0.09 -2.76 -8.94
CA LEU A 100 0.83 -3.84 -8.57
C LEU A 100 2.28 -3.56 -8.99
N LEU A 101 2.50 -2.97 -10.16
CA LEU A 101 3.83 -2.52 -10.59
C LEU A 101 4.46 -1.58 -9.57
N LEU A 102 3.69 -0.60 -9.08
CA LEU A 102 4.19 0.37 -8.10
C LEU A 102 4.42 -0.27 -6.73
N VAL A 103 3.56 -1.21 -6.32
CA VAL A 103 3.72 -1.96 -5.06
C VAL A 103 5.02 -2.76 -5.07
N THR A 104 5.35 -3.42 -6.18
CA THR A 104 6.61 -4.18 -6.32
C THR A 104 7.84 -3.28 -6.29
N ALA A 105 7.70 -1.99 -6.58
CA ALA A 105 8.79 -1.02 -6.51
C ALA A 105 9.08 -0.50 -5.09
N VAL A 106 8.18 -0.71 -4.11
CA VAL A 106 8.32 -0.17 -2.73
C VAL A 106 9.63 -0.56 -2.03
N PRO A 107 10.19 -1.77 -2.17
CA PRO A 107 11.47 -2.12 -1.56
C PRO A 107 12.61 -1.16 -1.95
N PHE A 108 12.64 -0.68 -3.19
CA PHE A 108 13.71 0.21 -3.66
C PHE A 108 13.81 1.55 -2.87
N PRO A 109 12.76 2.41 -2.77
CA PRO A 109 12.84 3.61 -1.93
C PRO A 109 12.96 3.30 -0.44
N THR A 110 12.49 2.13 0.02
CA THR A 110 12.72 1.68 1.40
C THR A 110 14.20 1.48 1.67
N ALA A 111 14.92 0.82 0.75
CA ALA A 111 16.37 0.67 0.83
C ALA A 111 17.10 2.02 0.80
N LEU A 112 16.65 2.99 -0.04
CA LEU A 112 17.22 4.34 -0.05
C LEU A 112 17.07 5.03 1.32
N VAL A 113 15.89 4.99 1.91
CA VAL A 113 15.67 5.58 3.26
C VAL A 113 16.52 4.85 4.30
N SER A 114 16.57 3.53 4.26
CA SER A 114 17.40 2.70 5.15
C SER A 114 18.88 3.10 5.13
N GLU A 115 19.43 3.35 3.95
CA GLU A 115 20.85 3.64 3.74
C GLU A 115 21.20 5.12 4.01
N TYR A 116 20.31 6.03 3.59
CA TYR A 116 20.65 7.46 3.49
C TYR A 116 19.93 8.37 4.48
N LEU A 117 19.01 7.88 5.33
CA LEU A 117 18.20 8.73 6.22
C LEU A 117 19.04 9.60 7.17
N THR A 118 20.20 9.11 7.60
CA THR A 118 21.12 9.82 8.51
C THR A 118 22.28 10.50 7.80
N SER A 119 22.24 10.56 6.47
CA SER A 119 23.28 11.17 5.64
C SER A 119 22.84 12.51 5.05
N SER A 120 23.74 13.22 4.37
CA SER A 120 23.42 14.43 3.60
C SER A 120 22.48 14.17 2.41
N ALA A 121 22.32 12.90 1.98
CA ALA A 121 21.42 12.49 0.92
C ALA A 121 19.99 12.17 1.38
N ALA A 122 19.68 12.32 2.68
CA ALA A 122 18.38 11.99 3.26
C ALA A 122 17.19 12.64 2.53
N VAL A 123 17.36 13.90 2.10
CA VAL A 123 16.31 14.62 1.35
C VAL A 123 15.88 13.84 0.10
N ILE A 124 16.83 13.44 -0.73
CA ILE A 124 16.52 12.71 -1.99
C ILE A 124 15.91 11.35 -1.68
N ALA A 125 16.41 10.61 -0.69
CA ALA A 125 15.86 9.33 -0.29
C ALA A 125 14.38 9.47 0.12
N CYS A 126 14.06 10.46 0.97
CA CYS A 126 12.69 10.72 1.41
C CYS A 126 11.77 11.24 0.30
N VAL A 127 12.28 12.08 -0.62
CA VAL A 127 11.52 12.56 -1.78
C VAL A 127 11.13 11.40 -2.69
N VAL A 128 12.06 10.48 -2.99
CA VAL A 128 11.77 9.29 -3.81
C VAL A 128 10.75 8.38 -3.10
N TYR A 129 10.90 8.19 -1.78
CA TYR A 129 9.97 7.40 -0.97
C TYR A 129 8.57 7.98 -0.98
N CYS A 130 8.41 9.23 -0.58
CA CYS A 130 7.10 9.90 -0.53
C CYS A 130 6.49 10.06 -1.94
N GLY A 131 7.32 10.29 -2.96
CA GLY A 131 6.90 10.38 -4.35
C GLY A 131 6.27 9.09 -4.86
N LEU A 132 6.90 7.95 -4.56
CA LEU A 132 6.32 6.65 -4.92
C LEU A 132 4.96 6.45 -4.24
N PHE A 133 4.81 6.75 -2.94
CA PHE A 133 3.52 6.60 -2.25
C PHE A 133 2.45 7.57 -2.76
N ALA A 134 2.82 8.78 -3.20
CA ALA A 134 1.90 9.68 -3.89
C ALA A 134 1.38 9.07 -5.20
N ILE A 135 2.27 8.46 -6.00
CA ILE A 135 1.90 7.79 -7.26
C ILE A 135 1.06 6.54 -6.98
N ILE A 136 1.39 5.75 -5.96
CA ILE A 136 0.57 4.61 -5.51
C ILE A 136 -0.85 5.05 -5.14
N ASN A 137 -0.98 6.18 -4.44
CA ASN A 137 -2.31 6.72 -4.13
C ASN A 137 -3.09 7.11 -5.39
N ILE A 138 -2.43 7.69 -6.41
CA ILE A 138 -3.04 7.93 -7.71
C ILE A 138 -3.50 6.61 -8.34
N ALA A 139 -2.68 5.57 -8.31
CA ALA A 139 -3.05 4.26 -8.86
C ALA A 139 -4.27 3.66 -8.15
N TYR A 140 -4.39 3.79 -6.82
CA TYR A 140 -5.59 3.42 -6.08
C TYR A 140 -6.83 4.20 -6.50
N ASN A 141 -6.67 5.51 -6.73
CA ASN A 141 -7.76 6.35 -7.24
C ASN A 141 -8.19 5.93 -8.64
N LEU A 142 -7.25 5.61 -9.54
CA LEU A 142 -7.54 5.13 -10.89
C LEU A 142 -8.27 3.77 -10.86
N LEU A 143 -7.81 2.85 -10.02
CA LEU A 143 -8.44 1.54 -9.85
C LEU A 143 -9.88 1.68 -9.31
N TRP A 144 -10.07 2.50 -8.27
CA TRP A 144 -11.40 2.77 -7.72
C TRP A 144 -12.31 3.48 -8.72
N TRP A 145 -11.78 4.49 -9.42
CA TRP A 145 -12.51 5.24 -10.45
C TRP A 145 -12.98 4.32 -11.58
N SER A 146 -12.13 3.39 -12.05
CA SER A 146 -12.53 2.42 -13.07
C SER A 146 -13.66 1.51 -12.57
N ALA A 147 -13.60 1.03 -11.31
CA ALA A 147 -14.65 0.22 -10.71
C ALA A 147 -16.00 0.93 -10.63
N VAL A 148 -16.00 2.22 -10.27
CA VAL A 148 -17.23 3.03 -10.14
C VAL A 148 -17.80 3.39 -11.51
N ASN A 149 -16.98 3.94 -12.42
CA ASN A 149 -17.45 4.48 -13.70
C ASN A 149 -17.86 3.40 -14.70
N HIS A 150 -17.24 2.24 -14.66
CA HIS A 150 -17.58 1.13 -15.52
C HIS A 150 -18.65 0.20 -14.91
N HIS A 151 -19.27 0.63 -13.80
CA HIS A 151 -20.34 -0.13 -13.13
C HIS A 151 -19.92 -1.56 -12.78
N LEU A 152 -18.67 -1.73 -12.26
CA LEU A 152 -18.12 -3.02 -11.90
C LEU A 152 -18.47 -3.44 -10.46
N LEU A 153 -19.03 -2.52 -9.66
CA LEU A 153 -19.42 -2.78 -8.27
C LEU A 153 -20.67 -3.66 -8.18
N LYS A 154 -20.77 -4.39 -7.08
CA LYS A 154 -21.96 -5.19 -6.75
C LYS A 154 -23.20 -4.30 -6.64
N PRO A 155 -24.40 -4.78 -7.08
CA PRO A 155 -25.62 -3.95 -7.10
C PRO A 155 -26.07 -3.46 -5.71
N ASN A 156 -25.70 -4.18 -4.64
CA ASN A 156 -26.06 -3.86 -3.26
C ASN A 156 -25.11 -2.87 -2.56
N VAL A 157 -24.11 -2.34 -3.26
CA VAL A 157 -23.19 -1.34 -2.68
C VAL A 157 -23.89 0.01 -2.60
N SER A 158 -24.08 0.53 -1.38
CA SER A 158 -24.78 1.79 -1.18
C SER A 158 -23.95 3.00 -1.69
N HIS A 159 -24.65 4.04 -2.17
CA HIS A 159 -24.01 5.30 -2.57
C HIS A 159 -23.22 5.96 -1.42
N PHE A 160 -23.61 5.72 -0.18
CA PHE A 160 -22.87 6.20 0.99
C PHE A 160 -21.46 5.59 1.04
N ILE A 161 -21.34 4.26 0.86
CA ILE A 161 -20.04 3.55 0.84
C ILE A 161 -19.17 4.08 -0.31
N ILE A 162 -19.75 4.25 -1.50
CA ILE A 162 -19.03 4.76 -2.67
C ILE A 162 -18.48 6.16 -2.38
N ARG A 163 -19.30 7.09 -1.90
CA ARG A 163 -18.87 8.46 -1.58
C ARG A 163 -17.81 8.49 -0.48
N ALA A 164 -18.02 7.73 0.59
CA ALA A 164 -17.08 7.68 1.71
C ALA A 164 -15.71 7.15 1.28
N ARG A 165 -15.67 6.11 0.45
CA ARG A 165 -14.42 5.53 -0.06
C ARG A 165 -13.72 6.44 -1.07
N THR A 166 -14.46 7.03 -2.01
CA THR A 166 -13.93 8.04 -2.95
C THR A 166 -13.29 9.19 -2.20
N ARG A 167 -13.97 9.75 -1.19
CA ARG A 167 -13.44 10.85 -0.38
C ARG A 167 -12.14 10.46 0.34
N SER A 168 -12.06 9.25 0.88
CA SER A 168 -10.84 8.78 1.55
C SER A 168 -9.66 8.67 0.58
N TYR A 169 -9.85 8.08 -0.60
CA TYR A 169 -8.79 7.96 -1.59
C TYR A 169 -8.32 9.32 -2.10
N LEU A 170 -9.23 10.26 -2.33
CA LEU A 170 -8.89 11.63 -2.74
C LEU A 170 -8.08 12.38 -1.66
N LEU A 171 -8.35 12.16 -0.37
CA LEU A 171 -7.60 12.79 0.72
C LEU A 171 -6.17 12.25 0.86
N GLY A 172 -5.90 11.04 0.39
CA GLY A 172 -4.57 10.45 0.45
C GLY A 172 -3.53 11.20 -0.37
N PHE A 173 -3.88 11.63 -1.59
CA PHE A 173 -2.93 12.30 -2.48
C PHE A 173 -2.32 13.58 -1.89
N PRO A 174 -3.11 14.56 -1.40
CA PRO A 174 -2.55 15.76 -0.78
C PRO A 174 -1.73 15.45 0.48
N SER A 175 -2.06 14.38 1.21
CA SER A 175 -1.31 13.98 2.40
C SER A 175 0.09 13.47 2.05
N TYR A 176 0.24 12.62 1.03
CA TYR A 176 1.55 12.17 0.56
C TYR A 176 2.32 13.29 -0.15
N LEU A 177 1.63 14.18 -0.87
CA LEU A 177 2.26 15.35 -1.46
C LEU A 177 2.81 16.30 -0.38
N LEU A 178 2.09 16.50 0.71
CA LEU A 178 2.56 17.25 1.87
C LEU A 178 3.81 16.61 2.47
N ALA A 179 3.82 15.28 2.67
CA ALA A 179 5.00 14.57 3.15
C ALA A 179 6.20 14.76 2.23
N LEU A 180 5.99 14.67 0.90
CA LEU A 180 7.03 14.90 -0.10
C LEU A 180 7.59 16.33 -0.03
N VAL A 181 6.72 17.34 0.06
CA VAL A 181 7.13 18.75 0.17
C VAL A 181 7.94 18.97 1.44
N ILE A 182 7.49 18.42 2.59
CA ILE A 182 8.19 18.54 3.88
C ILE A 182 9.56 17.85 3.85
N ALA A 183 9.76 16.83 3.02
CA ALA A 183 11.06 16.15 2.91
C ALA A 183 12.21 17.09 2.51
N PHE A 184 11.94 18.19 1.81
CA PHE A 184 12.95 19.19 1.45
C PHE A 184 13.49 19.98 2.66
N TRP A 185 12.74 20.08 3.75
CA TRP A 185 13.14 20.79 4.98
C TRP A 185 13.51 19.84 6.09
N SER A 186 12.78 18.73 6.23
CA SER A 186 12.98 17.78 7.33
C SER A 186 12.64 16.35 6.89
N PRO A 187 13.64 15.56 6.46
CA PRO A 187 13.47 14.16 6.12
C PRO A 187 12.80 13.32 7.21
N PHE A 188 13.17 13.55 8.48
CA PHE A 188 12.59 12.82 9.62
C PHE A 188 11.10 13.11 9.80
N VAL A 189 10.68 14.38 9.68
CA VAL A 189 9.25 14.75 9.76
C VAL A 189 8.47 14.15 8.61
N SER A 190 9.04 14.14 7.41
CA SER A 190 8.44 13.52 6.22
C SER A 190 8.14 12.03 6.43
N ILE A 191 9.12 11.25 6.89
CA ILE A 191 8.94 9.82 7.20
C ILE A 191 7.94 9.61 8.35
N THR A 192 7.96 10.48 9.37
CA THR A 192 6.98 10.42 10.45
C THR A 192 5.55 10.64 9.93
N ILE A 193 5.35 11.57 9.00
CA ILE A 193 4.03 11.76 8.36
C ILE A 193 3.61 10.48 7.61
N CYS A 194 4.51 9.88 6.84
CA CYS A 194 4.22 8.61 6.16
C CYS A 194 3.86 7.50 7.17
N ALA A 195 4.54 7.41 8.31
CA ALA A 195 4.22 6.47 9.37
C ALA A 195 2.86 6.77 10.03
N LEU A 196 2.47 8.01 10.19
CA LEU A 196 1.15 8.38 10.71
C LEU A 196 0.01 8.12 9.72
N LEU A 197 0.28 8.21 8.41
CA LEU A 197 -0.72 7.92 7.38
C LEU A 197 -1.15 6.46 7.38
N TRP A 198 -0.31 5.49 7.77
CA TRP A 198 -0.77 4.11 7.87
C TRP A 198 -1.77 3.91 9.01
N ILE A 199 -1.64 4.64 10.12
CA ILE A 199 -2.66 4.64 11.18
C ILE A 199 -3.99 5.18 10.63
N PHE A 200 -3.95 6.31 9.93
CA PHE A 200 -5.14 6.86 9.26
C PHE A 200 -5.79 5.85 8.30
N TRP A 201 -5.00 5.20 7.44
CA TRP A 201 -5.51 4.22 6.49
C TRP A 201 -6.05 2.95 7.15
N SER A 202 -5.44 2.51 8.26
CA SER A 202 -5.95 1.38 9.05
C SER A 202 -7.33 1.66 9.60
N ILE A 203 -7.55 2.84 10.21
CA ILE A 203 -8.83 3.27 10.75
C ILE A 203 -9.85 3.46 9.63
N ALA A 204 -9.48 4.15 8.55
CA ALA A 204 -10.34 4.38 7.41
C ALA A 204 -10.80 3.09 6.70
N SER A 205 -10.03 2.01 6.81
CA SER A 205 -10.39 0.69 6.29
C SER A 205 -11.40 -0.03 7.18
N TYR A 206 -11.31 0.14 8.49
CA TYR A 206 -12.15 -0.55 9.48
C TYR A 206 -13.59 -0.01 9.50
N GLU A 207 -13.76 1.30 9.50
CA GLU A 207 -15.08 1.95 9.64
C GLU A 207 -16.05 1.68 8.47
N LYS A 208 -15.60 1.14 7.35
CA LYS A 208 -16.39 1.00 6.12
C LYS A 208 -16.90 -0.40 5.83
N THR A 209 -16.70 -1.34 6.75
CA THR A 209 -17.33 -2.65 6.66
C THR A 209 -18.66 -2.60 7.42
N PRO A 210 -19.82 -2.58 6.75
CA PRO A 210 -21.10 -2.65 7.46
C PRO A 210 -21.14 -3.98 8.20
N MET A 211 -21.25 -3.93 9.54
CA MET A 211 -21.70 -5.10 10.30
C MET A 211 -23.04 -5.53 9.69
N ARG A 212 -23.09 -6.71 9.09
CA ARG A 212 -24.37 -7.37 8.83
C ARG A 212 -25.03 -7.57 10.21
N LEU A 213 -25.99 -6.72 10.52
CA LEU A 213 -26.98 -7.07 11.50
C LEU A 213 -27.64 -8.35 10.97
N HIS A 214 -27.39 -9.47 11.63
CA HIS A 214 -28.19 -10.67 11.49
C HIS A 214 -29.64 -10.25 11.79
N GLN A 215 -30.44 -10.01 10.76
CA GLN A 215 -31.87 -10.23 10.87
C GLN A 215 -32.02 -11.75 10.93
N GLN A 216 -32.21 -12.22 12.15
CA GLN A 216 -32.85 -13.48 12.39
C GLN A 216 -34.28 -13.30 11.90
N ASP A 217 -34.61 -13.96 10.83
CA ASP A 217 -35.99 -14.21 10.44
C ASP A 217 -36.51 -15.26 11.42
N GLU A 218 -37.48 -14.86 12.26
CA GLU A 218 -38.44 -15.72 12.92
C GLU A 218 -39.44 -16.29 11.91
#